data_bd8d663db77b8e81dcb77fef289afdb4
#
_entry.id   bd8d663db77b8e81dcb77fef289afdb4
#
_cell.length_a   1.000
_cell.length_b   1.000
_cell.length_c   1.000
_cell.angle_alpha   90.00
_cell.angle_beta   90.00
_cell.angle_gamma   90.00
#
_symmetry.space_group_name_H-M   'P 1'
#
loop_
_entity.id
_entity.type
_entity.pdbx_description
1 polymer ?
#
loop_
_entity_poly.entity_id
_entity_poly.type
_entity_poly.pdbx_seq_one_letter_code
_entity_poly.pdbx_strand_id
1 'polypeptide(L)'
;TGRQGFVYGFDIQQEALDRTRERFVRAGRSLDNVLLILDSHDRMTEHIAPKDHGAIAAVMFNLGYLPGADTSIITTAASTIPALDAALSLLRPRGIMTIVLYPGHEGGDVEASAVEAWASALPQADAQVLCYRLLNKHARAPYLLAIEKAQANEKG
;
A
#
# COMPACT_ATOMS: atom_id res chain seq x y z
N THR A 1 -13.24 -8.06 1.57
CA THR A 1 -13.19 -8.97 0.40
C THR A 1 -14.32 -10.01 0.40
N GLY A 2 -14.95 -10.30 1.52
CA GLY A 2 -15.93 -11.39 1.62
C GLY A 2 -15.28 -12.78 1.49
N ARG A 3 -16.14 -13.83 1.39
CA ARG A 3 -15.66 -15.24 1.38
C ARG A 3 -14.92 -15.64 0.11
N GLN A 4 -15.10 -14.94 -0.99
CA GLN A 4 -14.48 -15.26 -2.29
C GLN A 4 -13.22 -14.44 -2.58
N GLY A 5 -12.97 -13.40 -1.79
CA GLY A 5 -11.78 -12.58 -1.94
C GLY A 5 -10.59 -13.17 -1.18
N PHE A 6 -9.38 -12.89 -1.66
CA PHE A 6 -8.14 -13.25 -0.99
C PHE A 6 -7.35 -11.98 -0.63
N VAL A 7 -6.60 -12.02 0.47
CA VAL A 7 -5.82 -10.89 0.97
C VAL A 7 -4.38 -11.32 1.19
N TYR A 8 -3.46 -10.58 0.65
CA TYR A 8 -2.03 -10.64 0.96
C TYR A 8 -1.70 -9.47 1.90
N GLY A 9 -1.14 -9.73 3.05
CA GLY A 9 -0.72 -8.72 4.01
C GLY A 9 0.78 -8.82 4.27
N PHE A 10 1.50 -7.72 4.07
CA PHE A 10 2.95 -7.64 4.23
C PHE A 10 3.31 -6.79 5.43
N ASP A 11 4.26 -7.24 6.20
CA ASP A 11 4.95 -6.44 7.21
C ASP A 11 6.35 -7.04 7.45
N ILE A 12 7.33 -6.19 7.72
CA ILE A 12 8.69 -6.63 8.07
C ILE A 12 8.82 -6.96 9.55
N GLN A 13 7.83 -6.61 10.37
CA GLN A 13 7.83 -6.83 11.80
C GLN A 13 6.89 -8.00 12.16
N GLN A 14 7.44 -9.06 12.73
CA GLN A 14 6.67 -10.22 13.20
C GLN A 14 5.56 -9.80 14.17
N GLU A 15 5.85 -8.85 15.06
CA GLU A 15 4.88 -8.34 16.04
C GLU A 15 3.63 -7.73 15.38
N ALA A 16 3.78 -7.02 14.24
CA ALA A 16 2.66 -6.45 13.50
C ALA A 16 1.75 -7.54 12.93
N LEU A 17 2.35 -8.61 12.40
CA LEU A 17 1.62 -9.77 11.90
C LEU A 17 0.90 -10.52 13.04
N ASP A 18 1.54 -10.67 14.20
CA ASP A 18 0.95 -11.34 15.36
C ASP A 18 -0.22 -10.52 15.94
N ARG A 19 -0.08 -9.21 16.08
CA ARG A 19 -1.17 -8.29 16.44
C ARG A 19 -2.33 -8.38 15.45
N THR A 20 -2.04 -8.55 14.17
CA THR A 20 -3.06 -8.74 13.12
C THR A 20 -3.81 -10.05 13.33
N ARG A 21 -3.11 -11.17 13.55
CA ARG A 21 -3.74 -12.48 13.86
C ARG A 21 -4.64 -12.39 15.08
N GLU A 22 -4.16 -11.77 16.17
CA GLU A 22 -4.95 -11.58 17.38
C GLU A 22 -6.24 -10.78 17.14
N ARG A 23 -6.19 -9.74 16.31
CA ARG A 23 -7.38 -8.95 15.97
C ARG A 23 -8.42 -9.79 15.22
N PHE A 24 -8.00 -10.66 14.29
CA PHE A 24 -8.90 -11.58 13.61
C PHE A 24 -9.56 -12.56 14.62
N VAL A 25 -8.78 -13.15 15.53
CA VAL A 25 -9.29 -14.04 16.56
C VAL A 25 -10.30 -13.32 17.47
N ARG A 26 -9.97 -12.12 17.97
CA ARG A 26 -10.87 -11.32 18.81
C ARG A 26 -12.16 -10.92 18.07
N ALA A 27 -12.09 -10.70 16.78
CA ALA A 27 -13.25 -10.37 15.95
C ALA A 27 -14.07 -11.61 15.52
N GLY A 28 -13.68 -12.81 15.93
CA GLY A 28 -14.33 -14.06 15.51
C GLY A 28 -14.25 -14.29 14.00
N ARG A 29 -13.16 -13.82 13.35
CA ARG A 29 -12.96 -13.94 11.91
C ARG A 29 -11.89 -14.99 11.60
N SER A 30 -12.12 -15.76 10.54
CA SER A 30 -11.13 -16.69 10.00
C SER A 30 -10.06 -15.97 9.18
N LEU A 31 -8.87 -16.58 9.11
CA LEU A 31 -7.76 -16.20 8.22
C LEU A 31 -7.67 -17.11 6.99
N ASP A 32 -8.68 -17.94 6.69
CA ASP A 32 -8.63 -18.92 5.61
C ASP A 32 -8.36 -18.31 4.22
N ASN A 33 -8.70 -17.04 4.05
CA ASN A 33 -8.48 -16.28 2.83
C ASN A 33 -7.50 -15.10 3.03
N VAL A 34 -6.61 -15.21 4.02
CA VAL A 34 -5.61 -14.18 4.33
C VAL A 34 -4.24 -14.82 4.45
N LEU A 35 -3.28 -14.37 3.67
CA LEU A 35 -1.87 -14.75 3.78
C LEU A 35 -1.09 -13.57 4.36
N LEU A 36 -0.58 -13.75 5.58
CA LEU A 36 0.30 -12.78 6.23
C LEU A 36 1.75 -13.15 5.97
N ILE A 37 2.51 -12.23 5.42
CA ILE A 37 3.86 -12.43 4.89
C ILE A 37 4.82 -11.54 5.66
N LEU A 38 5.82 -12.17 6.29
CA LEU A 38 6.92 -11.49 6.97
C LEU A 38 8.02 -11.17 5.93
N ASP A 39 7.83 -10.11 5.18
CA ASP A 39 8.80 -9.63 4.21
C ASP A 39 8.52 -8.17 3.86
N SER A 40 9.48 -7.54 3.18
CA SER A 40 9.33 -6.18 2.71
C SER A 40 8.33 -6.09 1.56
N HIS A 41 7.56 -5.02 1.55
CA HIS A 41 6.52 -4.78 0.56
C HIS A 41 7.06 -4.57 -0.87
N ASP A 42 8.32 -4.22 -1.05
CA ASP A 42 8.96 -4.12 -2.37
C ASP A 42 9.20 -5.49 -3.03
N ARG A 43 9.10 -6.57 -2.24
CA ARG A 43 9.21 -7.95 -2.73
C ARG A 43 7.84 -8.61 -2.97
N MET A 44 6.76 -7.85 -2.97
CA MET A 44 5.41 -8.41 -3.07
C MET A 44 5.18 -9.29 -4.31
N THR A 45 5.83 -8.99 -5.43
CA THR A 45 5.70 -9.79 -6.66
C THR A 45 6.25 -11.22 -6.53
N GLU A 46 7.18 -11.44 -5.59
CA GLU A 46 7.74 -12.78 -5.35
C GLU A 46 6.77 -13.68 -4.55
N HIS A 47 5.89 -13.06 -3.76
CA HIS A 47 4.97 -13.75 -2.85
C HIS A 47 3.54 -13.85 -3.38
N ILE A 48 3.11 -12.91 -4.21
CA ILE A 48 1.78 -12.95 -4.81
C ILE A 48 1.76 -14.01 -5.89
N ALA A 49 0.76 -14.90 -5.83
CA ALA A 49 0.65 -16.00 -6.79
C ALA A 49 0.58 -15.47 -8.24
N PRO A 50 1.30 -16.07 -9.20
CA PRO A 50 1.34 -15.57 -10.58
C PRO A 50 -0.03 -15.39 -11.24
N LYS A 51 -1.02 -16.22 -10.87
CA LYS A 51 -2.41 -16.11 -11.34
C LYS A 51 -3.11 -14.82 -10.92
N ASP A 52 -2.61 -14.16 -9.86
CA ASP A 52 -3.18 -12.94 -9.30
C ASP A 52 -2.45 -11.68 -9.81
N HIS A 53 -1.37 -11.83 -10.59
CA HIS A 53 -0.68 -10.71 -11.22
C HIS A 53 -1.61 -10.04 -12.26
N GLY A 54 -1.78 -8.73 -12.14
CA GLY A 54 -2.73 -7.96 -12.95
C GLY A 54 -4.21 -8.20 -12.61
N ALA A 55 -4.50 -8.93 -11.52
CA ALA A 55 -5.84 -9.26 -11.06
C ALA A 55 -6.17 -8.67 -9.67
N ILE A 56 -5.22 -8.04 -9.00
CA ILE A 56 -5.42 -7.41 -7.69
C ILE A 56 -6.40 -6.24 -7.84
N ALA A 57 -7.48 -6.28 -7.07
CA ALA A 57 -8.54 -5.26 -7.14
C ALA A 57 -8.17 -3.99 -6.36
N ALA A 58 -7.47 -4.13 -5.24
CA ALA A 58 -7.09 -3.01 -4.39
C ALA A 58 -5.77 -3.30 -3.66
N VAL A 59 -4.93 -2.26 -3.54
CA VAL A 59 -3.73 -2.25 -2.70
C VAL A 59 -3.83 -1.09 -1.73
N MET A 60 -3.44 -1.30 -0.47
CA MET A 60 -3.44 -0.26 0.55
C MET A 60 -2.07 -0.20 1.22
N PHE A 61 -1.43 0.95 1.12
CA PHE A 61 -0.23 1.28 1.87
C PHE A 61 -0.54 2.19 3.04
N ASN A 62 -0.01 1.84 4.20
CA ASN A 62 0.00 2.69 5.38
C ASN A 62 1.47 2.85 5.77
N LEU A 63 2.11 3.87 5.20
CA LEU A 63 3.56 4.09 5.33
C LEU A 63 3.90 4.71 6.68
N GLY A 64 5.11 4.43 7.17
CA GLY A 64 5.59 4.96 8.44
C GLY A 64 6.12 3.86 9.34
N TYR A 65 5.78 3.92 10.63
CA TYR A 65 6.24 2.99 11.66
C TYR A 65 5.05 2.37 12.43
N LEU A 66 5.29 1.23 13.06
CA LEU A 66 4.30 0.59 13.92
C LEU A 66 4.18 1.37 15.24
N PRO A 67 3.01 1.96 15.58
CA PRO A 67 2.85 2.70 16.83
C PRO A 67 3.15 1.83 18.05
N GLY A 68 4.05 2.31 18.93
CA GLY A 68 4.48 1.59 20.14
C GLY A 68 5.53 0.52 19.91
N ALA A 69 6.11 0.41 18.72
CA ALA A 69 7.26 -0.43 18.42
C ALA A 69 8.54 0.41 18.23
N ASP A 70 9.63 -0.22 17.79
CA ASP A 70 10.90 0.44 17.50
C ASP A 70 10.73 1.46 16.36
N THR A 71 10.89 2.74 16.68
CA THR A 71 10.77 3.85 15.73
C THR A 71 11.93 3.93 14.74
N SER A 72 13.00 3.14 14.91
CA SER A 72 14.08 3.02 13.93
C SER A 72 13.68 2.18 12.70
N ILE A 73 12.62 1.39 12.82
CA ILE A 73 12.08 0.57 11.74
C ILE A 73 10.95 1.35 11.08
N ILE A 74 11.29 2.12 10.06
CA ILE A 74 10.36 2.94 9.27
C ILE A 74 10.44 2.57 7.79
N THR A 75 9.36 2.84 7.06
CA THR A 75 9.41 2.78 5.60
C THR A 75 10.29 3.91 5.06
N THR A 76 10.93 3.67 3.94
CA THR A 76 11.79 4.66 3.28
C THR A 76 11.47 4.73 1.80
N ALA A 77 11.73 5.86 1.15
CA ALA A 77 11.53 6.02 -0.28
C ALA A 77 12.24 4.92 -1.11
N ALA A 78 13.38 4.41 -0.62
CA ALA A 78 14.17 3.38 -1.31
C ALA A 78 13.43 2.04 -1.44
N SER A 79 12.61 1.66 -0.46
CA SER A 79 11.75 0.46 -0.52
C SER A 79 10.34 0.80 -1.01
N THR A 80 9.84 1.99 -0.69
CA THR A 80 8.46 2.38 -1.02
C THR A 80 8.27 2.57 -2.51
N ILE A 81 9.15 3.27 -3.23
CA ILE A 81 8.96 3.51 -4.67
C ILE A 81 8.93 2.20 -5.48
N PRO A 82 9.88 1.24 -5.31
CA PRO A 82 9.78 -0.06 -5.96
C PRO A 82 8.50 -0.82 -5.61
N ALA A 83 8.03 -0.71 -4.36
CA ALA A 83 6.78 -1.34 -3.94
C ALA A 83 5.54 -0.75 -4.63
N LEU A 84 5.52 0.57 -4.85
CA LEU A 84 4.43 1.24 -5.57
C LEU A 84 4.41 0.84 -7.05
N ASP A 85 5.57 0.74 -7.71
CA ASP A 85 5.69 0.23 -9.09
C ASP A 85 5.19 -1.22 -9.19
N ALA A 86 5.63 -2.08 -8.27
CA ALA A 86 5.16 -3.45 -8.17
C ALA A 86 3.64 -3.52 -7.99
N ALA A 87 3.10 -2.75 -7.04
CA ALA A 87 1.67 -2.71 -6.76
C ALA A 87 0.86 -2.24 -7.97
N LEU A 88 1.32 -1.19 -8.68
CA LEU A 88 0.66 -0.69 -9.87
C LEU A 88 0.64 -1.75 -10.99
N SER A 89 1.72 -2.52 -11.14
CA SER A 89 1.78 -3.64 -12.10
C SER A 89 0.78 -4.75 -11.76
N LEU A 90 0.66 -5.09 -10.48
CA LEU A 90 -0.22 -6.14 -9.95
C LEU A 90 -1.71 -5.79 -10.00
N LEU A 91 -2.05 -4.50 -9.99
CA LEU A 91 -3.43 -4.05 -10.09
C LEU A 91 -4.06 -4.45 -11.43
N ARG A 92 -5.31 -4.90 -11.37
CA ARG A 92 -6.15 -5.03 -12.57
C ARG A 92 -6.49 -3.64 -13.13
N PRO A 93 -6.92 -3.55 -14.39
CA PRO A 93 -7.55 -2.33 -14.91
C PRO A 93 -8.67 -1.86 -13.97
N ARG A 94 -8.77 -0.56 -13.70
CA ARG A 94 -9.67 0.07 -12.73
C ARG A 94 -9.48 -0.42 -11.29
N GLY A 95 -8.36 -1.07 -10.99
CA GLY A 95 -7.94 -1.37 -9.62
C GLY A 95 -7.45 -0.09 -8.92
N ILE A 96 -7.57 -0.07 -7.61
CA ILE A 96 -7.28 1.13 -6.81
C ILE A 96 -6.10 0.85 -5.87
N MET A 97 -5.16 1.77 -5.83
CA MET A 97 -4.13 1.84 -4.79
C MET A 97 -4.40 3.04 -3.90
N THR A 98 -4.35 2.85 -2.60
CA THR A 98 -4.37 3.94 -1.63
C THR A 98 -3.09 3.97 -0.83
N ILE A 99 -2.56 5.17 -0.59
CA ILE A 99 -1.29 5.38 0.11
C ILE A 99 -1.54 6.44 1.18
N VAL A 100 -1.46 6.06 2.44
CA VAL A 100 -1.50 7.01 3.57
C VAL A 100 -0.07 7.42 3.88
N LEU A 101 0.18 8.71 3.84
CA LEU A 101 1.47 9.35 4.06
C LEU A 101 1.49 10.10 5.38
N TYR A 102 2.57 9.98 6.13
CA TYR A 102 2.76 10.57 7.46
C TYR A 102 4.00 11.48 7.48
N PRO A 103 3.94 12.71 6.93
CA PRO A 103 5.10 13.61 6.86
C PRO A 103 5.51 14.18 8.22
N GLY A 104 4.81 13.84 9.30
CA GLY A 104 5.04 14.42 10.63
C GLY A 104 6.16 13.81 11.45
N HIS A 105 6.70 12.64 11.07
CA HIS A 105 7.82 12.00 11.75
C HIS A 105 9.16 12.20 11.01
N GLU A 106 10.26 11.85 11.64
CA GLU A 106 11.58 11.93 11.05
C GLU A 106 11.68 11.05 9.79
N GLY A 107 12.14 11.63 8.69
CA GLY A 107 12.20 10.97 7.38
C GLY A 107 10.86 10.85 6.63
N GLY A 108 9.73 11.07 7.30
CA GLY A 108 8.40 10.95 6.69
C GLY A 108 8.11 12.03 5.64
N ASP A 109 8.69 13.21 5.79
CA ASP A 109 8.59 14.29 4.82
C ASP A 109 9.37 13.98 3.52
N VAL A 110 10.53 13.32 3.64
CA VAL A 110 11.33 12.86 2.50
C VAL A 110 10.59 11.77 1.75
N GLU A 111 10.08 10.77 2.46
CA GLU A 111 9.30 9.69 1.87
C GLU A 111 8.04 10.23 1.19
N ALA A 112 7.27 11.09 1.86
CA ALA A 112 6.05 11.69 1.32
C ALA A 112 6.34 12.49 0.05
N SER A 113 7.41 13.29 0.03
CA SER A 113 7.82 14.07 -1.15
C SER A 113 8.22 13.17 -2.33
N ALA A 114 8.93 12.07 -2.06
CA ALA A 114 9.30 11.10 -3.09
C ALA A 114 8.08 10.40 -3.68
N VAL A 115 7.11 9.99 -2.84
CA VAL A 115 5.87 9.36 -3.28
C VAL A 115 5.00 10.34 -4.09
N GLU A 116 4.89 11.61 -3.66
CA GLU A 116 4.17 12.64 -4.44
C GLU A 116 4.82 12.88 -5.80
N ALA A 117 6.16 12.95 -5.86
CA ALA A 117 6.88 13.12 -7.12
C ALA A 117 6.65 11.93 -8.05
N TRP A 118 6.74 10.71 -7.54
CA TRP A 118 6.45 9.49 -8.28
C TRP A 118 5.00 9.49 -8.80
N ALA A 119 4.04 9.75 -7.96
CA ALA A 119 2.62 9.74 -8.33
C ALA A 119 2.28 10.81 -9.37
N SER A 120 2.89 12.01 -9.26
CA SER A 120 2.71 13.12 -10.20
C SER A 120 3.33 12.86 -11.56
N ALA A 121 4.34 11.98 -11.63
CA ALA A 121 5.01 11.60 -12.86
C ALA A 121 4.29 10.47 -13.64
N LEU A 122 3.28 9.83 -13.03
CA LEU A 122 2.52 8.77 -13.70
C LEU A 122 1.78 9.34 -14.92
N PRO A 123 1.92 8.73 -16.12
CA PRO A 123 1.17 9.15 -17.28
C PRO A 123 -0.35 8.99 -17.03
N GLN A 124 -1.15 9.96 -17.43
CA GLN A 124 -2.62 9.90 -17.32
C GLN A 124 -3.22 8.72 -18.10
N ALA A 125 -2.52 8.24 -19.12
CA ALA A 125 -2.91 7.04 -19.85
C ALA A 125 -2.79 5.75 -19.02
N ASP A 126 -1.94 5.76 -17.98
CA ASP A 126 -1.66 4.59 -17.15
C ASP A 126 -2.42 4.63 -15.82
N ALA A 127 -2.62 5.82 -15.26
CA ALA A 127 -3.31 5.99 -13.98
C ALA A 127 -3.86 7.40 -13.78
N GLN A 128 -4.90 7.51 -12.95
CA GLN A 128 -5.39 8.78 -12.40
C GLN A 128 -5.04 8.86 -10.93
N VAL A 129 -4.56 10.02 -10.50
CA VAL A 129 -4.11 10.27 -9.13
C VAL A 129 -4.97 11.35 -8.47
N LEU A 130 -5.49 11.04 -7.28
CA LEU A 130 -6.21 11.95 -6.42
C LEU A 130 -5.43 12.14 -5.12
N CYS A 131 -5.28 13.39 -4.67
CA CYS A 131 -4.77 13.71 -3.33
C CYS A 131 -5.94 14.16 -2.43
N TYR A 132 -6.10 13.49 -1.29
CA TYR A 132 -7.06 13.87 -0.25
C TYR A 132 -6.31 14.40 0.98
N ARG A 133 -6.32 15.71 1.15
CA ARG A 133 -5.61 16.43 2.20
C ARG A 133 -6.56 17.38 2.94
N LEU A 134 -6.44 17.45 4.25
CA LEU A 134 -7.20 18.38 5.07
C LEU A 134 -6.57 19.80 4.99
N LEU A 135 -7.29 20.75 4.41
CA LEU A 135 -6.77 22.12 4.17
C LEU A 135 -6.58 22.93 5.46
N ASN A 136 -7.33 22.63 6.50
CA ASN A 136 -7.31 23.34 7.79
C ASN A 136 -6.43 22.65 8.86
N LYS A 137 -5.59 21.70 8.45
CA LYS A 137 -4.62 21.01 9.31
C LYS A 137 -3.20 21.47 9.00
N HIS A 138 -2.27 21.16 9.91
CA HIS A 138 -0.85 21.43 9.69
C HIS A 138 -0.36 20.74 8.41
N ALA A 139 0.63 21.35 7.75
CA ALA A 139 1.26 20.79 6.56
C ALA A 139 1.83 19.37 6.77
N ARG A 140 2.14 19.02 8.02
CA ARG A 140 2.63 17.67 8.42
C ARG A 140 1.52 16.70 8.84
N ALA A 141 0.23 17.08 8.68
CA ALA A 141 -0.85 16.14 8.96
C ALA A 141 -0.86 15.00 7.94
N PRO A 142 -1.24 13.78 8.36
CA PRO A 142 -1.39 12.68 7.42
C PRO A 142 -2.38 13.00 6.30
N TYR A 143 -2.11 12.47 5.12
CA TYR A 143 -2.99 12.61 3.95
C TYR A 143 -2.93 11.35 3.08
N LEU A 144 -3.84 11.26 2.14
CA LEU A 144 -4.02 10.07 1.30
C LEU A 144 -3.83 10.43 -0.17
N LEU A 145 -3.06 9.61 -0.87
CA LEU A 145 -3.11 9.51 -2.32
C LEU A 145 -3.97 8.30 -2.71
N ALA A 146 -4.87 8.49 -3.66
CA ALA A 146 -5.62 7.40 -4.28
C ALA A 146 -5.29 7.37 -5.77
N ILE A 147 -4.93 6.19 -6.27
CA ILE A 147 -4.50 5.97 -7.64
C ILE A 147 -5.40 4.91 -8.25
N GLU A 148 -6.12 5.27 -9.31
CA GLU A 148 -6.88 4.32 -10.11
C GLU A 148 -6.08 3.97 -11.35
N LYS A 149 -5.76 2.67 -11.54
CA LYS A 149 -5.12 2.19 -12.76
C LYS A 149 -6.06 2.36 -13.95
N ALA A 150 -5.55 2.93 -15.03
CA ALA A 150 -6.33 3.11 -16.24
C ALA A 150 -6.86 1.78 -16.79
N GLN A 151 -7.97 1.87 -17.52
CA GLN A 151 -8.45 0.74 -18.30
C GLN A 151 -7.45 0.50 -19.45
N ALA A 152 -7.06 -0.75 -19.66
CA ALA A 152 -6.30 -1.08 -20.85
C ALA A 152 -7.11 -0.60 -22.07
N ASN A 153 -6.55 0.33 -22.84
CA ASN A 153 -7.16 0.70 -24.10
C ASN A 153 -7.19 -0.56 -24.97
N GLU A 154 -8.38 -1.07 -25.26
CA GLU A 154 -8.53 -1.96 -26.40
C GLU A 154 -8.06 -1.16 -27.61
N LYS A 155 -6.87 -1.49 -28.09
CA LYS A 155 -6.41 -0.95 -29.38
C LYS A 155 -7.38 -1.53 -30.42
N GLY A 156 -8.34 -0.67 -30.86
CA GLY A 156 -9.16 -0.95 -32.01
C GLY A 156 -8.33 -1.11 -33.27
#